data_22f8661a3e98d0039296ed26c200a6b4
#
_entry.id   22f8661a3e98d0039296ed26c200a6b4
#
_cell.length_a   1.000
_cell.length_b   1.000
_cell.length_c   1.000
_cell.angle_alpha   90.00
_cell.angle_beta   90.00
_cell.angle_gamma   90.00
#
_symmetry.space_group_name_H-M   'P 1'
#
loop_
_entity.id
_entity.type
_entity.pdbx_description
1 polymer ?
#
loop_
_entity_poly.entity_id
_entity_poly.type
_entity_poly.pdbx_seq_one_letter_code
_entity_poly.pdbx_strand_id
1 'polypeptide(L)'
;MEEKTISFITSVKICKGYHDFGHRIRLYIENISFHCKKCNIDFEVLIGEDVDDKNEIFLSEILSDDFLKKHNAQIIQTQQSSYKNPLKYNMLEAPNKNACMYKSKGKFICFTSGDVLMNSEFFDYIHKFQENSFYRFLTYEVKALDCDFENAKLDYVLDYCSRNILRCYNDTY
;
A
#
# COMPACT_ATOMS: atom_id res chain seq x y z
N MET A 1 22.76 2.07 9.17
CA MET A 1 21.43 2.44 8.60
C MET A 1 20.50 2.54 9.77
N GLU A 2 19.72 3.60 9.83
CA GLU A 2 18.75 3.80 10.92
C GLU A 2 17.60 2.79 10.76
N GLU A 3 17.31 2.06 11.83
CA GLU A 3 16.25 1.05 11.84
C GLU A 3 14.90 1.76 11.91
N LYS A 4 13.93 1.36 11.06
CA LYS A 4 12.57 1.87 11.10
C LYS A 4 11.70 1.04 12.05
N THR A 5 10.67 1.64 12.61
CA THR A 5 9.71 0.89 13.43
C THR A 5 8.93 -0.10 12.56
N ILE A 6 8.46 0.35 11.38
CA ILE A 6 7.61 -0.48 10.51
C ILE A 6 7.84 -0.17 9.03
N SER A 7 7.84 -1.22 8.20
CA SER A 7 7.78 -1.12 6.75
C SER A 7 6.40 -1.55 6.26
N PHE A 8 5.69 -0.65 5.60
CA PHE A 8 4.45 -0.97 4.88
C PHE A 8 4.78 -1.42 3.48
N ILE A 9 4.33 -2.61 3.11
CA ILE A 9 4.65 -3.23 1.83
C ILE A 9 3.37 -3.53 1.06
N THR A 10 3.32 -3.02 -0.17
CA THR A 10 2.25 -3.33 -1.13
C THR A 10 2.83 -3.67 -2.50
N SER A 11 2.00 -4.17 -3.38
CA SER A 11 2.35 -4.44 -4.78
C SER A 11 1.32 -3.81 -5.71
N VAL A 12 1.79 -3.42 -6.90
CA VAL A 12 0.95 -2.77 -7.90
C VAL A 12 1.39 -3.19 -9.31
N LYS A 13 0.42 -3.20 -10.22
CA LYS A 13 0.62 -3.19 -11.66
C LYS A 13 -0.44 -2.29 -12.27
N ILE A 14 -0.01 -1.29 -13.02
CA ILE A 14 -0.94 -0.40 -13.72
C ILE A 14 -1.09 -0.91 -15.14
N CYS A 15 -2.30 -1.33 -15.48
CA CYS A 15 -2.64 -1.84 -16.80
C CYS A 15 -4.00 -1.31 -17.25
N LYS A 16 -4.36 -1.61 -18.48
CA LYS A 16 -5.61 -1.16 -19.09
C LYS A 16 -6.83 -1.44 -18.21
N GLY A 17 -7.64 -0.41 -17.98
CA GLY A 17 -8.82 -0.49 -17.11
C GLY A 17 -8.57 -0.25 -15.61
N TYR A 18 -7.31 -0.03 -15.20
CA TYR A 18 -6.92 0.24 -13.82
C TYR A 18 -6.10 1.53 -13.68
N HIS A 19 -6.35 2.53 -14.52
CA HIS A 19 -5.58 3.78 -14.55
C HIS A 19 -5.66 4.57 -13.24
N ASP A 20 -6.82 4.54 -12.56
CA ASP A 20 -7.03 5.20 -11.27
C ASP A 20 -6.29 4.53 -10.11
N PHE A 21 -5.76 3.31 -10.30
CA PHE A 21 -5.08 2.58 -9.24
C PHE A 21 -3.81 3.29 -8.76
N GLY A 22 -3.07 3.96 -9.67
CA GLY A 22 -1.92 4.79 -9.29
C GLY A 22 -2.31 5.95 -8.36
N HIS A 23 -3.46 6.56 -8.59
CA HIS A 23 -3.98 7.63 -7.72
C HIS A 23 -4.47 7.08 -6.37
N ARG A 24 -5.01 5.86 -6.33
CA ARG A 24 -5.34 5.17 -5.07
C ARG A 24 -4.08 4.85 -4.27
N ILE A 25 -2.98 4.43 -4.92
CA ILE A 25 -1.68 4.27 -4.28
C ILE A 25 -1.20 5.59 -3.66
N ARG A 26 -1.41 6.73 -4.31
CA ARG A 26 -1.11 8.04 -3.75
C ARG A 26 -1.84 8.25 -2.42
N LEU A 27 -3.15 8.00 -2.40
CA LEU A 27 -3.97 8.13 -1.18
C LEU A 27 -3.53 7.15 -0.08
N TYR A 28 -3.18 5.92 -0.44
CA TYR A 28 -2.62 4.93 0.48
C TYR A 28 -1.34 5.44 1.15
N ILE A 29 -0.39 5.99 0.37
CA ILE A 29 0.86 6.56 0.89
C ILE A 29 0.57 7.76 1.81
N GLU A 30 -0.32 8.66 1.39
CA GLU A 30 -0.72 9.82 2.19
C GLU A 30 -1.36 9.41 3.52
N ASN A 31 -2.23 8.40 3.51
CA ASN A 31 -2.88 7.85 4.71
C ASN A 31 -1.85 7.34 5.71
N ILE A 32 -0.91 6.50 5.29
CA ILE A 32 0.15 5.98 6.14
C ILE A 32 1.00 7.13 6.69
N SER A 33 1.48 7.99 5.81
CA SER A 33 2.36 9.10 6.19
C SER A 33 1.69 10.05 7.17
N PHE A 34 0.41 10.38 6.97
CA PHE A 34 -0.36 11.24 7.85
C PHE A 34 -0.45 10.65 9.26
N HIS A 35 -0.90 9.41 9.37
CA HIS A 35 -1.10 8.77 10.68
C HIS A 35 0.21 8.44 11.38
N CYS A 36 1.23 7.93 10.68
CA CYS A 36 2.53 7.65 11.27
C CYS A 36 3.17 8.91 11.85
N LYS A 37 3.13 10.04 11.14
CA LYS A 37 3.63 11.32 11.63
C LYS A 37 2.85 11.79 12.86
N LYS A 38 1.52 11.67 12.85
CA LYS A 38 0.66 12.03 13.97
C LYS A 38 0.95 11.19 15.22
N CYS A 39 1.21 9.90 15.05
CA CYS A 39 1.50 8.96 16.14
C CYS A 39 2.99 8.85 16.47
N ASN A 40 3.87 9.67 15.86
CA ASN A 40 5.32 9.63 16.03
C ASN A 40 5.93 8.24 15.79
N ILE A 41 5.48 7.58 14.71
CA ILE A 41 5.98 6.28 14.28
C ILE A 41 7.01 6.50 13.16
N ASP A 42 8.20 5.94 13.31
CA ASP A 42 9.20 5.94 12.24
C ASP A 42 8.89 4.81 11.25
N PHE A 43 8.73 5.14 9.98
CA PHE A 43 8.17 4.25 8.98
C PHE A 43 8.82 4.41 7.61
N GLU A 44 8.57 3.44 6.74
CA GLU A 44 8.76 3.53 5.30
C GLU A 44 7.62 2.85 4.56
N VAL A 45 7.38 3.24 3.32
CA VAL A 45 6.41 2.62 2.42
C VAL A 45 7.14 2.08 1.20
N LEU A 46 7.05 0.78 0.97
CA LEU A 46 7.70 0.10 -0.15
C LEU A 46 6.63 -0.45 -1.11
N ILE A 47 6.72 -0.04 -2.37
CA ILE A 47 5.74 -0.40 -3.40
C ILE A 47 6.45 -1.23 -4.46
N GLY A 48 6.11 -2.53 -4.53
CA GLY A 48 6.59 -3.41 -5.58
C GLY A 48 5.79 -3.19 -6.87
N GLU A 49 6.38 -2.52 -7.85
CA GLU A 49 5.76 -2.31 -9.15
C GLU A 49 6.17 -3.45 -10.09
N ASP A 50 5.16 -4.20 -10.57
CA ASP A 50 5.35 -5.23 -11.59
C ASP A 50 5.41 -4.57 -12.97
N VAL A 51 6.54 -4.72 -13.64
CA VAL A 51 6.84 -4.07 -14.92
C VAL A 51 6.96 -5.09 -16.05
N ASP A 52 6.13 -4.94 -17.08
CA ASP A 52 6.25 -5.70 -18.32
C ASP A 52 5.79 -4.83 -19.51
N ASP A 53 5.76 -5.43 -20.70
CA ASP A 53 5.32 -4.78 -21.94
C ASP A 53 3.82 -4.42 -21.99
N LYS A 54 3.05 -4.79 -20.99
CA LYS A 54 1.60 -4.49 -20.86
C LYS A 54 1.32 -3.29 -19.97
N ASN A 55 2.33 -2.74 -19.31
CA ASN A 55 2.15 -1.51 -18.57
C ASN A 55 1.88 -0.36 -19.55
N GLU A 56 0.82 0.38 -19.33
CA GLU A 56 0.49 1.57 -20.11
C GLU A 56 1.11 2.83 -19.51
N ILE A 57 1.33 2.81 -18.20
CA ILE A 57 1.91 3.91 -17.43
C ILE A 57 2.64 3.32 -16.21
N PHE A 58 3.67 3.99 -15.75
CA PHE A 58 4.42 3.61 -14.56
C PHE A 58 4.07 4.50 -13.37
N LEU A 59 4.23 3.97 -12.15
CA LEU A 59 4.00 4.75 -10.94
C LEU A 59 4.87 6.00 -10.86
N SER A 60 6.09 5.97 -11.41
CA SER A 60 6.99 7.12 -11.46
C SER A 60 6.47 8.27 -12.34
N GLU A 61 5.50 8.01 -13.22
CA GLU A 61 4.83 9.04 -14.02
C GLU A 61 3.67 9.70 -13.26
N ILE A 62 3.13 9.00 -12.24
CA ILE A 62 2.03 9.48 -11.39
C ILE A 62 2.57 10.11 -10.09
N LEU A 63 3.60 9.50 -9.51
CA LEU A 63 4.17 9.88 -8.22
C LEU A 63 5.56 10.46 -8.42
N SER A 64 5.71 11.75 -8.21
CA SER A 64 7.01 12.42 -8.34
C SER A 64 7.98 11.98 -7.24
N ASP A 65 9.28 12.10 -7.51
CA ASP A 65 10.34 11.81 -6.53
C ASP A 65 10.19 12.65 -5.26
N ASP A 66 9.79 13.93 -5.39
CA ASP A 66 9.55 14.80 -4.25
C ASP A 66 8.38 14.32 -3.39
N PHE A 67 7.31 13.81 -4.02
CA PHE A 67 6.20 13.19 -3.30
C PHE A 67 6.66 11.95 -2.55
N LEU A 68 7.36 11.03 -3.21
CA LEU A 68 7.87 9.81 -2.60
C LEU A 68 8.79 10.11 -1.41
N LYS A 69 9.74 11.02 -1.59
CA LYS A 69 10.67 11.46 -0.53
C LYS A 69 9.94 12.09 0.66
N LYS A 70 8.98 12.99 0.40
CA LYS A 70 8.17 13.64 1.44
C LYS A 70 7.42 12.65 2.33
N HIS A 71 7.04 11.49 1.77
CA HIS A 71 6.22 10.48 2.42
C HIS A 71 7.00 9.22 2.82
N ASN A 72 8.35 9.24 2.80
CA ASN A 72 9.21 8.09 3.07
C ASN A 72 8.80 6.85 2.24
N ALA A 73 8.44 7.06 0.98
CA ALA A 73 8.00 6.02 0.07
C ALA A 73 9.06 5.72 -0.99
N GLN A 74 9.12 4.48 -1.44
CA GLN A 74 10.00 4.01 -2.51
C GLN A 74 9.28 3.04 -3.42
N ILE A 75 9.45 3.20 -4.74
CA ILE A 75 9.02 2.24 -5.75
C ILE A 75 10.16 1.28 -6.02
N ILE A 76 9.86 -0.01 -6.02
CA ILE A 76 10.80 -1.10 -6.32
C ILE A 76 10.25 -1.84 -7.53
N GLN A 77 10.84 -1.57 -8.68
CA GLN A 77 10.44 -2.21 -9.92
C GLN A 77 10.91 -3.66 -9.98
N THR A 78 10.02 -4.54 -10.36
CA THR A 78 10.28 -5.97 -10.60
C THR A 78 9.82 -6.33 -12.00
N GLN A 79 10.52 -7.27 -12.62
CA GLN A 79 10.15 -7.73 -13.96
C GLN A 79 9.50 -9.11 -13.88
N GLN A 80 8.24 -9.20 -14.29
CA GLN A 80 7.50 -10.46 -14.33
C GLN A 80 8.17 -11.53 -15.20
N SER A 81 8.88 -11.12 -16.26
CA SER A 81 9.65 -12.01 -17.13
C SER A 81 10.75 -12.77 -16.39
N SER A 82 11.22 -12.25 -15.23
CA SER A 82 12.20 -12.90 -14.38
C SER A 82 11.66 -14.12 -13.63
N TYR A 83 10.34 -14.29 -13.61
CA TYR A 83 9.67 -15.38 -12.90
C TYR A 83 8.86 -16.23 -13.88
N LYS A 84 8.98 -17.56 -13.76
CA LYS A 84 8.09 -18.48 -14.47
C LYS A 84 6.68 -18.29 -13.92
N ASN A 85 5.77 -17.73 -14.73
CA ASN A 85 4.37 -17.56 -14.38
C ASN A 85 3.51 -18.64 -15.08
N PRO A 86 3.46 -19.88 -14.55
CA PRO A 86 2.73 -20.97 -15.19
C PRO A 86 1.22 -20.75 -15.19
N LEU A 87 0.72 -19.91 -14.28
CA LEU A 87 -0.72 -19.64 -14.12
C LEU A 87 -1.20 -18.42 -14.92
N LYS A 88 -0.29 -17.74 -15.62
CA LYS A 88 -0.60 -16.56 -16.44
C LYS A 88 -1.38 -15.45 -15.71
N TYR A 89 -1.09 -15.26 -14.43
CA TYR A 89 -1.65 -14.12 -13.69
C TYR A 89 -1.19 -12.80 -14.29
N ASN A 90 -2.04 -11.79 -14.21
CA ASN A 90 -1.69 -10.44 -14.68
C ASN A 90 -0.59 -9.80 -13.83
N MET A 91 -0.50 -10.14 -12.56
CA MET A 91 0.53 -9.68 -11.61
C MET A 91 0.93 -10.84 -10.70
N LEU A 92 2.23 -10.93 -10.39
CA LEU A 92 2.76 -11.83 -9.37
C LEU A 92 3.02 -11.05 -8.08
N GLU A 93 2.02 -10.99 -7.23
CA GLU A 93 2.04 -10.19 -6.00
C GLU A 93 3.15 -10.63 -5.03
N ALA A 94 3.32 -11.94 -4.82
CA ALA A 94 4.30 -12.45 -3.87
C ALA A 94 5.76 -12.13 -4.22
N PRO A 95 6.24 -12.29 -5.48
CA PRO A 95 7.57 -11.84 -5.85
C PRO A 95 7.80 -10.35 -5.64
N ASN A 96 6.80 -9.51 -5.94
CA ASN A 96 6.89 -8.06 -5.77
C ASN A 96 7.02 -7.69 -4.28
N LYS A 97 6.18 -8.28 -3.43
CA LYS A 97 6.25 -8.09 -1.98
C LYS A 97 7.57 -8.61 -1.41
N ASN A 98 8.08 -9.74 -1.89
CA ASN A 98 9.38 -10.27 -1.48
C ASN A 98 10.53 -9.32 -1.85
N ALA A 99 10.52 -8.74 -3.05
CA ALA A 99 11.53 -7.75 -3.45
C ALA A 99 11.52 -6.53 -2.53
N CYS A 100 10.34 -6.06 -2.14
CA CYS A 100 10.19 -5.01 -1.14
C CYS A 100 10.72 -5.43 0.24
N MET A 101 10.40 -6.64 0.68
CA MET A 101 10.85 -7.17 1.96
C MET A 101 12.37 -7.21 2.07
N TYR A 102 13.09 -7.57 1.00
CA TYR A 102 14.57 -7.54 0.97
C TYR A 102 15.16 -6.13 1.10
N LYS A 103 14.39 -5.10 0.79
CA LYS A 103 14.80 -3.69 0.91
C LYS A 103 14.35 -3.06 2.21
N SER A 104 13.44 -3.71 2.94
CA SER A 104 12.83 -3.17 4.15
C SER A 104 13.84 -2.97 5.28
N LYS A 105 13.60 -1.92 6.08
CA LYS A 105 14.39 -1.54 7.25
C LYS A 105 13.56 -1.55 8.52
N GLY A 106 12.27 -1.87 8.41
CA GLY A 106 11.35 -1.90 9.55
C GLY A 106 11.58 -3.11 10.42
N LYS A 107 11.55 -2.88 11.73
CA LYS A 107 11.49 -3.94 12.74
C LYS A 107 10.25 -4.82 12.54
N PHE A 108 9.13 -4.20 12.15
CA PHE A 108 7.89 -4.88 11.79
C PHE A 108 7.60 -4.69 10.30
N ILE A 109 6.94 -5.68 9.71
CA ILE A 109 6.50 -5.64 8.32
C ILE A 109 4.98 -5.73 8.28
N CYS A 110 4.34 -4.77 7.59
CA CYS A 110 2.91 -4.76 7.32
C CYS A 110 2.66 -4.98 5.83
N PHE A 111 2.14 -6.16 5.48
CA PHE A 111 1.69 -6.44 4.11
C PHE A 111 0.24 -6.01 3.93
N THR A 112 -0.02 -5.21 2.90
CA THR A 112 -1.38 -4.75 2.57
C THR A 112 -1.60 -4.68 1.06
N SER A 113 -2.83 -4.43 0.64
CA SER A 113 -3.14 -3.99 -0.72
C SER A 113 -3.06 -2.48 -0.81
N GLY A 114 -2.68 -1.96 -1.98
CA GLY A 114 -2.47 -0.52 -2.19
C GLY A 114 -3.74 0.33 -2.28
N ASP A 115 -4.90 -0.28 -2.15
CA ASP A 115 -6.22 0.35 -2.09
C ASP A 115 -6.89 0.23 -0.71
N VAL A 116 -6.14 -0.24 0.30
CA VAL A 116 -6.60 -0.32 1.69
C VAL A 116 -6.17 0.93 2.45
N LEU A 117 -7.12 1.66 3.00
CA LEU A 117 -6.88 2.76 3.92
C LEU A 117 -7.02 2.29 5.36
N MET A 118 -6.10 2.69 6.22
CA MET A 118 -6.07 2.29 7.62
C MET A 118 -6.61 3.42 8.49
N ASN A 119 -7.40 3.07 9.49
CA ASN A 119 -7.93 4.04 10.45
C ASN A 119 -6.90 4.38 11.55
N SER A 120 -7.18 5.39 12.37
CA SER A 120 -6.28 5.83 13.44
C SER A 120 -6.01 4.75 14.47
N GLU A 121 -7.00 3.89 14.78
CA GLU A 121 -6.86 2.83 15.79
C GLU A 121 -5.77 1.83 15.42
N PHE A 122 -5.61 1.53 14.11
CA PHE A 122 -4.51 0.70 13.64
C PHE A 122 -3.15 1.29 14.02
N PHE A 123 -2.95 2.59 13.79
CA PHE A 123 -1.67 3.25 14.06
C PHE A 123 -1.40 3.37 15.57
N ASP A 124 -2.42 3.64 16.38
CA ASP A 124 -2.30 3.63 17.83
C ASP A 124 -1.91 2.26 18.38
N TYR A 125 -2.30 1.18 17.67
CA TYR A 125 -1.97 -0.18 18.07
C TYR A 125 -0.54 -0.59 17.72
N ILE A 126 0.13 0.05 16.76
CA ILE A 126 1.52 -0.30 16.35
C ILE A 126 2.48 -0.23 17.54
N HIS A 127 2.29 0.71 18.46
CA HIS A 127 3.13 0.82 19.67
C HIS A 127 3.03 -0.40 20.62
N LYS A 128 2.04 -1.28 20.40
CA LYS A 128 1.81 -2.50 21.20
C LYS A 128 2.35 -3.74 20.50
N PHE A 129 2.93 -3.61 19.32
CA PHE A 129 3.49 -4.75 18.59
C PHE A 129 4.63 -5.41 19.37
N GLN A 130 4.61 -6.72 19.38
CA GLN A 130 5.61 -7.56 20.04
C GLN A 130 6.40 -8.35 18.99
N GLU A 131 7.69 -8.51 19.22
CA GLU A 131 8.53 -9.37 18.38
C GLU A 131 8.02 -10.82 18.38
N ASN A 132 8.27 -11.52 17.29
CA ASN A 132 7.83 -12.91 17.09
C ASN A 132 6.32 -13.11 17.16
N SER A 133 5.55 -12.05 16.90
CA SER A 133 4.10 -12.08 16.87
C SER A 133 3.57 -11.81 15.47
N PHE A 134 2.46 -12.42 15.14
CA PHE A 134 1.71 -12.18 13.92
C PHE A 134 0.40 -11.46 14.26
N TYR A 135 0.12 -10.37 13.57
CA TYR A 135 -1.08 -9.56 13.75
C TYR A 135 -1.93 -9.60 12.48
N ARG A 136 -3.21 -9.80 12.64
CA ARG A 136 -4.19 -9.70 11.58
C ARG A 136 -5.23 -8.66 11.96
N PHE A 137 -5.50 -7.74 11.04
CA PHE A 137 -6.48 -6.68 11.22
C PHE A 137 -7.73 -6.97 10.41
N LEU A 138 -8.87 -6.56 10.95
CA LEU A 138 -10.15 -6.64 10.24
C LEU A 138 -10.14 -5.66 9.07
N THR A 139 -10.60 -6.13 7.92
CA THR A 139 -10.77 -5.32 6.72
C THR A 139 -12.26 -5.13 6.46
N TYR A 140 -12.64 -3.90 6.17
CA TYR A 140 -14.02 -3.55 5.82
C TYR A 140 -14.10 -3.26 4.34
N GLU A 141 -15.11 -3.83 3.69
CA GLU A 141 -15.50 -3.40 2.34
C GLU A 141 -16.38 -2.17 2.47
N VAL A 142 -16.11 -1.18 1.64
CA VAL A 142 -16.92 0.04 1.55
C VAL A 142 -17.61 0.10 0.20
N LYS A 143 -18.74 0.82 0.14
CA LYS A 143 -19.43 1.09 -1.11
C LYS A 143 -18.48 1.79 -2.06
N ALA A 144 -18.53 1.42 -3.33
CA ALA A 144 -17.69 2.05 -4.35
C ALA A 144 -17.86 3.58 -4.34
N LEU A 145 -16.73 4.26 -4.25
CA LEU A 145 -16.66 5.72 -4.32
C LEU A 145 -16.51 6.11 -5.79
N ASP A 146 -17.51 6.79 -6.32
CA ASP A 146 -17.44 7.42 -7.64
C ASP A 146 -16.86 8.84 -7.47
N CYS A 147 -15.57 8.97 -7.67
CA CYS A 147 -14.88 10.26 -7.60
C CYS A 147 -13.66 10.28 -8.54
N ASP A 148 -13.22 11.48 -8.84
CA ASP A 148 -11.93 11.71 -9.49
C ASP A 148 -10.78 11.47 -8.49
N PHE A 149 -10.21 10.26 -8.49
CA PHE A 149 -9.12 9.88 -7.59
C PHE A 149 -7.84 10.69 -7.80
N GLU A 150 -7.63 11.27 -8.97
CA GLU A 150 -6.48 12.14 -9.24
C GLU A 150 -6.50 13.38 -8.34
N ASN A 151 -7.65 13.99 -8.16
CA ASN A 151 -7.85 15.19 -7.38
C ASN A 151 -8.47 14.94 -5.99
N ALA A 152 -8.77 13.70 -5.64
CA ALA A 152 -9.40 13.36 -4.37
C ALA A 152 -8.48 13.71 -3.19
N LYS A 153 -9.08 14.33 -2.16
CA LYS A 153 -8.40 14.62 -0.89
C LYS A 153 -8.58 13.46 0.07
N LEU A 154 -7.52 13.12 0.80
CA LEU A 154 -7.52 12.01 1.75
C LEU A 154 -8.65 12.12 2.77
N ASP A 155 -8.87 13.30 3.38
CA ASP A 155 -9.91 13.51 4.39
C ASP A 155 -11.31 13.20 3.85
N TYR A 156 -11.60 13.61 2.61
CA TYR A 156 -12.86 13.30 1.97
C TYR A 156 -13.06 11.79 1.79
N VAL A 157 -12.02 11.09 1.33
CA VAL A 157 -12.10 9.63 1.10
C VAL A 157 -12.23 8.88 2.41
N LEU A 158 -11.50 9.27 3.46
CA LEU A 158 -11.61 8.65 4.79
C LEU A 158 -13.00 8.86 5.40
N ASP A 159 -13.56 10.07 5.30
CA ASP A 159 -14.92 10.37 5.76
C ASP A 159 -15.95 9.52 5.01
N TYR A 160 -15.84 9.44 3.68
CA TYR A 160 -16.69 8.58 2.88
C TYR A 160 -16.61 7.11 3.31
N CYS A 161 -15.41 6.55 3.44
CA CYS A 161 -15.20 5.17 3.86
C CYS A 161 -15.84 4.87 5.22
N SER A 162 -15.71 5.78 6.18
CA SER A 162 -16.25 5.60 7.53
C SER A 162 -17.78 5.51 7.57
N ARG A 163 -18.47 6.17 6.62
CA ARG A 163 -19.93 6.24 6.53
C ARG A 163 -20.57 5.19 5.63
N ASN A 164 -19.78 4.52 4.79
CA ASN A 164 -20.29 3.65 3.72
C ASN A 164 -19.77 2.22 3.83
N ILE A 165 -19.60 1.71 5.04
CA ILE A 165 -19.21 0.34 5.30
C ILE A 165 -20.32 -0.60 4.87
N LEU A 166 -20.00 -1.57 3.99
CA LEU A 166 -20.93 -2.60 3.51
C LEU A 166 -20.84 -3.86 4.35
N ARG A 167 -19.62 -4.34 4.60
CA ARG A 167 -19.38 -5.55 5.39
C ARG A 167 -17.99 -5.56 6.02
N CYS A 168 -17.85 -6.35 7.08
CA CYS A 168 -16.56 -6.69 7.67
C CYS A 168 -16.14 -8.07 7.14
N TYR A 169 -14.93 -8.19 6.64
CA TYR A 169 -14.33 -9.48 6.33
C TYR A 169 -13.84 -10.12 7.64
N ASN A 170 -14.71 -10.86 8.29
CA ASN A 170 -14.32 -11.83 9.31
C ASN A 170 -13.99 -13.13 8.60
N ASP A 171 -12.75 -13.30 8.14
CA ASP A 171 -12.31 -14.63 7.74
C ASP A 171 -12.08 -15.44 9.01
N THR A 172 -13.14 -16.06 9.49
CA THR A 172 -13.03 -17.21 10.40
C THR A 172 -12.54 -18.38 9.55
N TYR A 173 -11.24 -18.60 9.53
CA TYR A 173 -10.64 -19.87 9.16
C TYR A 173 -10.40 -20.69 10.42
#